data_93ee80f0b5477fd6c2628d679e6bb943
#
_entry.id   93ee80f0b5477fd6c2628d679e6bb943
#
_cell.length_a   1.000
_cell.length_b   1.000
_cell.length_c   1.000
_cell.angle_alpha   90.00
_cell.angle_beta   90.00
_cell.angle_gamma   90.00
#
_symmetry.space_group_name_H-M   'P 1'
#
loop_
_entity.id
_entity.type
_entity.pdbx_description
1 polymer ?
#
loop_
_entity_poly.entity_id
_entity_poly.type
_entity_poly.pdbx_seq_one_letter_code
_entity_poly.pdbx_strand_id
1 'polypeptide(L)'
;DNSSVTKQVIERIYALSGMLNDQGQYVFYGRVAGCLITGNEDGIKHCAQNILYSLQHVGYTIPPNADAGWIGEAGPGPSYLDPGSGGPENDFTNRNTTFMTWNLMHLARMLRDAGGVPTHGNQRQAWDDDGARFDWENPEYR
;
A
#
# COMPACT_ATOMS: atom_id res chain seq x y z
N ASP A 1 0.65 -16.43 -7.53
CA ASP A 1 0.37 -15.87 -6.19
C ASP A 1 1.65 -15.30 -5.59
N ASN A 2 1.51 -14.54 -4.48
CA ASN A 2 2.65 -13.97 -3.77
C ASN A 2 3.63 -15.05 -3.29
N SER A 3 4.92 -14.70 -3.21
CA SER A 3 5.91 -15.59 -2.60
C SER A 3 5.61 -15.82 -1.11
N SER A 4 6.07 -16.95 -0.59
CA SER A 4 5.91 -17.26 0.84
C SER A 4 6.55 -16.19 1.74
N VAL A 5 7.67 -15.59 1.30
CA VAL A 5 8.33 -14.50 2.01
C VAL A 5 7.45 -13.24 2.06
N THR A 6 6.86 -12.85 0.93
CA THR A 6 5.89 -11.74 0.88
C THR A 6 4.72 -11.99 1.82
N LYS A 7 4.20 -13.22 1.83
CA LYS A 7 3.09 -13.60 2.71
C LYS A 7 3.48 -13.46 4.19
N GLN A 8 4.66 -13.91 4.57
CA GLN A 8 5.17 -13.74 5.94
C GLN A 8 5.29 -12.26 6.34
N VAL A 9 5.75 -11.39 5.41
CA VAL A 9 5.80 -9.94 5.67
C VAL A 9 4.41 -9.38 5.91
N ILE A 10 3.43 -9.74 5.07
CA ILE A 10 2.03 -9.32 5.23
C ILE A 10 1.50 -9.77 6.60
N GLU A 11 1.70 -11.02 6.99
CA GLU A 11 1.25 -11.54 8.30
C GLU A 11 1.91 -10.81 9.48
N ARG A 12 3.18 -10.43 9.36
CA ARG A 12 3.88 -9.60 10.37
C ARG A 12 3.27 -8.20 10.46
N ILE A 13 2.91 -7.58 9.34
CA ILE A 13 2.23 -6.29 9.33
C ILE A 13 0.85 -6.42 10.00
N TYR A 14 0.09 -7.47 9.68
CA TYR A 14 -1.20 -7.76 10.34
C TYR A 14 -1.09 -7.97 11.86
N ALA A 15 0.01 -8.53 12.34
CA ALA A 15 0.24 -8.68 13.78
C ALA A 15 0.32 -7.32 14.51
N LEU A 16 0.57 -6.23 13.78
CA LEU A 16 0.62 -4.87 14.30
C LEU A 16 -0.71 -4.11 14.11
N SER A 17 -1.73 -4.73 13.50
CA SER A 17 -2.97 -4.06 13.12
C SER A 17 -3.80 -3.54 14.30
N GLY A 18 -3.59 -4.09 15.50
CA GLY A 18 -4.23 -3.61 16.73
C GLY A 18 -3.50 -2.48 17.44
N MET A 19 -2.30 -2.10 16.99
CA MET A 19 -1.54 -1.01 17.59
C MET A 19 -2.13 0.34 17.20
N LEU A 20 -2.09 1.27 18.15
CA LEU A 20 -2.58 2.63 17.94
C LEU A 20 -1.42 3.64 17.98
N ASN A 21 -1.59 4.75 17.28
CA ASN A 21 -0.72 5.91 17.36
C ASN A 21 -1.12 6.82 18.53
N ASP A 22 -0.37 7.89 18.77
CA ASP A 22 -0.62 8.84 19.87
C ASP A 22 -1.96 9.59 19.73
N GLN A 23 -2.61 9.49 18.58
CA GLN A 23 -3.92 10.10 18.31
C GLN A 23 -5.09 9.12 18.49
N GLY A 24 -4.82 7.89 18.91
CA GLY A 24 -5.85 6.85 19.09
C GLY A 24 -6.33 6.20 17.80
N GLN A 25 -5.66 6.44 16.68
CA GLN A 25 -5.91 5.81 15.37
C GLN A 25 -5.01 4.58 15.19
N TYR A 26 -5.32 3.72 14.21
CA TYR A 26 -4.42 2.61 13.86
C TYR A 26 -3.04 3.12 13.44
N VAL A 27 -1.99 2.41 13.85
CA VAL A 27 -0.58 2.84 13.77
C VAL A 27 -0.08 3.18 12.36
N PHE A 28 -0.69 2.62 11.33
CA PHE A 28 -0.30 2.86 9.95
C PHE A 28 -1.00 4.04 9.27
N TYR A 29 -1.95 4.70 9.96
CA TYR A 29 -2.58 5.91 9.43
C TYR A 29 -1.55 7.01 9.16
N GLY A 30 -1.75 7.75 8.08
CA GLY A 30 -0.80 8.78 7.64
C GLY A 30 0.42 8.26 6.86
N ARG A 31 0.50 6.95 6.63
CA ARG A 31 1.54 6.31 5.80
C ARG A 31 0.97 5.97 4.43
N VAL A 32 1.84 5.91 3.43
CA VAL A 32 1.47 5.51 2.06
C VAL A 32 2.14 4.19 1.70
N ALA A 33 1.52 3.43 0.79
CA ALA A 33 2.08 2.17 0.34
C ALA A 33 1.76 1.88 -1.13
N GLY A 34 2.61 1.08 -1.74
CA GLY A 34 2.46 0.54 -3.08
C GLY A 34 3.27 -0.74 -3.21
N CYS A 35 3.27 -1.37 -4.37
CA CYS A 35 4.04 -2.59 -4.59
C CYS A 35 4.67 -2.67 -5.98
N LEU A 36 5.86 -3.28 -6.02
CA LEU A 36 6.56 -3.66 -7.23
C LEU A 36 6.61 -5.18 -7.31
N ILE A 37 6.24 -5.73 -8.47
CA ILE A 37 6.16 -7.17 -8.66
C ILE A 37 6.85 -7.56 -9.95
N THR A 38 7.70 -8.56 -9.89
CA THR A 38 8.25 -9.21 -11.07
C THR A 38 7.89 -10.69 -11.04
N GLY A 39 7.65 -11.26 -12.18
CA GLY A 39 7.34 -12.69 -12.34
C GLY A 39 7.28 -13.11 -13.79
N ASN A 40 7.16 -14.39 -14.01
CA ASN A 40 6.98 -14.98 -15.34
C ASN A 40 5.53 -15.41 -15.53
N GLU A 41 5.08 -15.54 -16.76
CA GLU A 41 3.71 -15.90 -17.15
C GLU A 41 2.68 -14.81 -16.85
N ASP A 42 2.01 -14.95 -15.72
CA ASP A 42 0.92 -14.08 -15.31
C ASP A 42 0.86 -13.91 -13.77
N GLY A 43 -0.25 -13.39 -13.26
CA GLY A 43 -0.50 -13.35 -11.82
C GLY A 43 0.02 -12.12 -11.11
N ILE A 44 0.77 -11.22 -11.74
CA ILE A 44 1.25 -10.01 -11.06
C ILE A 44 0.09 -9.12 -10.58
N LYS A 45 -1.01 -9.04 -11.32
CA LYS A 45 -2.17 -8.26 -10.90
C LYS A 45 -2.89 -8.89 -9.72
N HIS A 46 -2.97 -10.20 -9.63
CA HIS A 46 -3.49 -10.89 -8.46
C HIS A 46 -2.62 -10.64 -7.23
N CYS A 47 -1.29 -10.71 -7.39
CA CYS A 47 -0.36 -10.36 -6.32
C CYS A 47 -0.53 -8.91 -5.87
N ALA A 48 -0.63 -7.98 -6.82
CA ALA A 48 -0.85 -6.56 -6.51
C ALA A 48 -2.14 -6.34 -5.72
N GLN A 49 -3.26 -6.91 -6.17
CA GLN A 49 -4.54 -6.81 -5.46
C GLN A 49 -4.44 -7.31 -4.02
N ASN A 50 -3.81 -8.45 -3.81
CA ASN A 50 -3.65 -9.02 -2.46
C ASN A 50 -2.77 -8.14 -1.57
N ILE A 51 -1.64 -7.63 -2.08
CA ILE A 51 -0.73 -6.77 -1.33
C ILE A 51 -1.40 -5.43 -1.02
N LEU A 52 -1.97 -4.76 -2.03
CA LEU A 52 -2.58 -3.43 -1.85
C LEU A 52 -3.79 -3.50 -0.92
N TYR A 53 -4.64 -4.53 -1.04
CA TYR A 53 -5.74 -4.75 -0.11
C TYR A 53 -5.23 -4.92 1.33
N SER A 54 -4.21 -5.76 1.52
CA SER A 54 -3.65 -6.02 2.84
C SER A 54 -3.09 -4.76 3.49
N LEU A 55 -2.35 -3.95 2.72
CA LEU A 55 -1.79 -2.68 3.20
C LEU A 55 -2.88 -1.66 3.54
N GLN A 56 -3.87 -1.49 2.66
CA GLN A 56 -5.00 -0.60 2.90
C GLN A 56 -5.80 -1.04 4.13
N HIS A 57 -6.05 -2.34 4.28
CA HIS A 57 -6.84 -2.89 5.39
C HIS A 57 -6.20 -2.60 6.77
N VAL A 58 -4.88 -2.55 6.86
CA VAL A 58 -4.20 -2.22 8.12
C VAL A 58 -3.95 -0.71 8.32
N GLY A 59 -4.38 0.14 7.38
CA GLY A 59 -4.39 1.59 7.56
C GLY A 59 -3.47 2.42 6.66
N TYR A 60 -2.76 1.82 5.71
CA TYR A 60 -2.00 2.60 4.73
C TYR A 60 -2.92 3.28 3.72
N THR A 61 -2.55 4.48 3.30
CA THR A 61 -3.19 5.18 2.19
C THR A 61 -2.57 4.74 0.87
N ILE A 62 -3.40 4.33 -0.08
CA ILE A 62 -2.96 3.82 -1.38
C ILE A 62 -3.14 4.92 -2.43
N PRO A 63 -2.06 5.40 -3.06
CA PRO A 63 -2.13 6.43 -4.10
C PRO A 63 -2.63 5.87 -5.44
N PRO A 64 -2.95 6.74 -6.42
CA PRO A 64 -3.17 6.31 -7.80
C PRO A 64 -1.95 5.57 -8.35
N ASN A 65 -2.20 4.55 -9.21
CA ASN A 65 -1.14 3.74 -9.82
C ASN A 65 -0.17 3.15 -8.79
N ALA A 66 -0.69 2.61 -7.70
CA ALA A 66 0.09 2.11 -6.58
C ALA A 66 0.80 0.77 -6.83
N ASP A 67 0.64 0.20 -8.02
CA ASP A 67 1.35 -1.00 -8.46
C ASP A 67 2.13 -0.76 -9.75
N ALA A 68 3.30 -1.37 -9.83
CA ALA A 68 4.05 -1.51 -11.06
C ALA A 68 4.69 -2.91 -11.11
N GLY A 69 5.03 -3.35 -12.28
CA GLY A 69 5.63 -4.67 -12.39
C GLY A 69 6.05 -5.05 -13.81
N TRP A 70 6.72 -6.17 -13.88
CA TRP A 70 7.20 -6.76 -15.11
C TRP A 70 6.78 -8.24 -15.20
N ILE A 71 6.30 -8.65 -16.35
CA ILE A 71 5.96 -10.04 -16.66
C ILE A 71 6.92 -10.55 -17.70
N GLY A 72 7.71 -11.55 -17.34
CA GLY A 72 8.55 -12.30 -18.26
C GLY A 72 7.78 -13.39 -18.99
N GLU A 73 8.47 -14.05 -19.91
CA GLU A 73 7.90 -15.14 -20.70
C GLU A 73 7.46 -16.32 -19.83
N ALA A 74 6.43 -17.01 -20.28
CA ALA A 74 5.95 -18.22 -19.64
C ALA A 74 7.01 -19.35 -19.67
N GLY A 75 7.04 -20.17 -18.62
CA GLY A 75 7.98 -21.27 -18.48
C GLY A 75 9.31 -20.85 -17.84
N PRO A 76 10.41 -21.59 -18.05
CA PRO A 76 11.71 -21.32 -17.43
C PRO A 76 12.46 -20.19 -18.14
N GLY A 77 11.80 -19.07 -18.36
CA GLY A 77 12.39 -17.87 -18.94
C GLY A 77 13.30 -17.12 -17.98
N PRO A 78 14.05 -16.11 -18.45
CA PRO A 78 14.91 -15.31 -17.61
C PRO A 78 14.09 -14.49 -16.59
N SER A 79 14.67 -14.25 -15.42
CA SER A 79 14.12 -13.32 -14.43
C SER A 79 14.40 -11.87 -14.82
N TYR A 80 13.75 -10.92 -14.16
CA TYR A 80 13.78 -9.50 -14.53
C TYR A 80 15.17 -8.91 -14.79
N LEU A 81 16.17 -9.27 -14.00
CA LEU A 81 17.55 -8.79 -14.12
C LEU A 81 18.48 -9.72 -14.91
N ASP A 82 18.01 -10.87 -15.36
CA ASP A 82 18.85 -11.80 -16.06
C ASP A 82 19.17 -11.31 -17.48
N PRO A 83 20.33 -11.65 -18.03
CA PRO A 83 20.70 -11.32 -19.41
C PRO A 83 19.61 -11.80 -20.38
N GLY A 84 19.19 -10.90 -21.27
CA GLY A 84 18.21 -11.21 -22.32
C GLY A 84 16.74 -11.14 -21.86
N SER A 85 16.47 -10.79 -20.60
CA SER A 85 15.08 -10.62 -20.12
C SER A 85 14.35 -9.43 -20.75
N GLY A 86 15.09 -8.37 -21.12
CA GLY A 86 14.52 -7.09 -21.54
C GLY A 86 13.79 -6.35 -20.41
N GLY A 87 13.87 -6.86 -19.18
CA GLY A 87 13.18 -6.28 -18.03
C GLY A 87 13.60 -4.84 -17.72
N PRO A 88 14.89 -4.56 -17.53
CA PRO A 88 15.38 -3.21 -17.22
C PRO A 88 15.11 -2.18 -18.33
N GLU A 89 15.01 -2.60 -19.56
CA GLU A 89 14.75 -1.78 -20.74
C GLU A 89 13.25 -1.63 -21.05
N ASN A 90 12.38 -2.31 -20.31
CA ASN A 90 10.94 -2.31 -20.56
C ASN A 90 10.32 -0.94 -20.24
N ASP A 91 9.97 -0.18 -21.28
CA ASP A 91 9.44 1.18 -21.16
C ASP A 91 8.15 1.24 -20.34
N PHE A 92 7.25 0.27 -20.53
CA PHE A 92 5.98 0.23 -19.78
C PHE A 92 6.22 0.05 -18.26
N THR A 93 7.12 -0.86 -17.89
CA THR A 93 7.51 -1.09 -16.50
C THR A 93 8.17 0.15 -15.91
N ASN A 94 9.11 0.75 -16.62
CA ASN A 94 9.85 1.94 -16.18
C ASN A 94 8.92 3.14 -15.98
N ARG A 95 8.01 3.39 -16.95
CA ARG A 95 7.02 4.45 -16.85
C ARG A 95 6.10 4.26 -15.65
N ASN A 96 5.53 3.06 -15.47
CA ASN A 96 4.61 2.80 -14.37
C ASN A 96 5.31 2.85 -13.01
N THR A 97 6.55 2.39 -12.92
CA THR A 97 7.38 2.51 -11.71
C THR A 97 7.63 3.98 -11.37
N THR A 98 7.93 4.79 -12.38
CA THR A 98 8.11 6.24 -12.21
C THR A 98 6.84 6.90 -11.69
N PHE A 99 5.69 6.62 -12.33
CA PHE A 99 4.41 7.18 -11.90
C PHE A 99 4.04 6.77 -10.48
N MET A 100 4.17 5.48 -10.17
CA MET A 100 3.94 4.97 -8.83
C MET A 100 4.81 5.68 -7.79
N THR A 101 6.11 5.80 -8.07
CA THR A 101 7.07 6.43 -7.15
C THR A 101 6.70 7.89 -6.86
N TRP A 102 6.41 8.66 -7.90
CA TRP A 102 6.01 10.07 -7.73
C TRP A 102 4.68 10.21 -7.00
N ASN A 103 3.67 9.38 -7.32
CA ASN A 103 2.39 9.40 -6.64
C ASN A 103 2.53 9.05 -5.15
N LEU A 104 3.37 8.08 -4.81
CA LEU A 104 3.72 7.76 -3.41
C LEU A 104 4.35 8.98 -2.71
N MET A 105 5.34 9.60 -3.33
CA MET A 105 6.04 10.75 -2.76
C MET A 105 5.10 11.95 -2.57
N HIS A 106 4.27 12.26 -3.57
CA HIS A 106 3.31 13.36 -3.50
C HIS A 106 2.28 13.13 -2.39
N LEU A 107 1.67 11.95 -2.33
CA LEU A 107 0.68 11.64 -1.30
C LEU A 107 1.31 11.62 0.11
N ALA A 108 2.52 11.05 0.25
CA ALA A 108 3.25 11.08 1.51
C ALA A 108 3.54 12.53 1.97
N ARG A 109 3.89 13.41 1.02
CA ARG A 109 4.10 14.83 1.30
C ARG A 109 2.81 15.50 1.76
N MET A 110 1.71 15.28 1.03
CA MET A 110 0.40 15.86 1.37
C MET A 110 -0.05 15.43 2.77
N LEU A 111 0.05 14.14 3.09
CA LEU A 111 -0.30 13.64 4.42
C LEU A 111 0.61 14.21 5.51
N ARG A 112 1.91 14.29 5.27
CA ARG A 112 2.83 14.91 6.23
C ARG A 112 2.50 16.37 6.49
N ASP A 113 2.26 17.13 5.45
CA ASP A 113 1.99 18.58 5.55
C ASP A 113 0.63 18.85 6.20
N ALA A 114 -0.33 17.92 6.08
CA ALA A 114 -1.62 17.94 6.77
C ALA A 114 -1.56 17.42 8.22
N GLY A 115 -0.42 16.88 8.68
CA GLY A 115 -0.32 16.27 10.00
C GLY A 115 -0.89 14.84 10.09
N GLY A 116 -1.10 14.18 8.96
CA GLY A 116 -1.68 12.84 8.87
C GLY A 116 -3.13 12.83 8.39
N VAL A 117 -3.83 11.75 8.66
CA VAL A 117 -5.28 11.66 8.43
C VAL A 117 -6.00 12.33 9.59
N PRO A 118 -6.95 13.26 9.36
CA PRO A 118 -7.73 13.88 10.44
C PRO A 118 -8.36 12.85 11.37
N THR A 119 -8.38 13.14 12.66
CA THR A 119 -8.72 12.14 13.69
C THR A 119 -10.21 11.95 13.92
N HIS A 120 -11.03 12.94 13.56
CA HIS A 120 -12.47 12.84 13.81
C HIS A 120 -13.09 11.65 13.08
N GLY A 121 -13.79 10.81 13.80
CA GLY A 121 -14.53 9.67 13.22
C GLY A 121 -13.72 8.38 13.01
N ASN A 122 -12.41 8.38 13.29
CA ASN A 122 -11.55 7.23 13.07
C ASN A 122 -10.60 6.91 14.24
N GLN A 123 -10.91 7.40 15.41
CA GLN A 123 -10.15 7.13 16.64
C GLN A 123 -10.67 5.84 17.30
N ARG A 124 -9.96 4.74 17.12
CA ARG A 124 -10.30 3.45 17.72
C ARG A 124 -10.34 3.53 19.25
N GLN A 125 -9.38 4.27 19.84
CA GLN A 125 -9.33 4.49 21.29
C GLN A 125 -10.63 5.10 21.82
N ALA A 126 -11.09 6.20 21.22
CA ALA A 126 -12.32 6.86 21.64
C ALA A 126 -13.56 5.98 21.46
N TRP A 127 -13.58 5.17 20.41
CA TRP A 127 -14.65 4.20 20.20
C TRP A 127 -14.71 3.16 21.33
N ASP A 128 -13.55 2.64 21.74
CA ASP A 128 -13.46 1.59 22.76
C ASP A 128 -13.66 2.14 24.19
N ASP A 129 -13.07 3.29 24.52
CA ASP A 129 -13.07 3.86 25.86
C ASP A 129 -14.40 4.56 26.20
N ASP A 130 -14.84 5.45 25.33
CA ASP A 130 -15.98 6.34 25.61
C ASP A 130 -17.27 5.91 24.90
N GLY A 131 -17.18 4.89 24.05
CA GLY A 131 -18.28 4.51 23.17
C GLY A 131 -18.67 5.61 22.19
N ALA A 132 -17.73 6.51 21.87
CA ALA A 132 -17.95 7.56 20.88
C ALA A 132 -18.28 6.94 19.51
N ARG A 133 -19.41 7.32 18.95
CA ARG A 133 -19.91 6.77 17.67
C ARG A 133 -19.70 7.69 16.49
N PHE A 134 -19.26 8.94 16.75
CA PHE A 134 -19.00 9.94 15.72
C PHE A 134 -20.20 10.14 14.76
N ASP A 135 -21.41 10.06 15.30
CA ASP A 135 -22.68 10.17 14.60
C ASP A 135 -23.22 11.60 14.51
N TRP A 136 -22.47 12.56 15.02
CA TRP A 136 -22.75 13.99 14.89
C TRP A 136 -21.98 14.60 13.71
N GLU A 137 -22.50 15.69 13.20
CA GLU A 137 -21.92 16.42 12.08
C GLU A 137 -20.53 16.98 12.40
N ASN A 138 -19.54 16.72 11.54
CA ASN A 138 -18.23 17.32 11.68
C ASN A 138 -18.22 18.73 11.07
N PRO A 139 -17.97 19.79 11.85
CA PRO A 139 -17.97 21.17 11.34
C PRO A 139 -16.89 21.46 10.30
N GLU A 140 -15.83 20.65 10.20
CA GLU A 140 -14.77 20.83 9.20
C GLU A 140 -15.22 20.53 7.76
N TYR A 141 -16.34 19.81 7.60
CA TYR A 141 -16.87 19.40 6.29
C TYR A 141 -18.24 19.98 5.96
N ARG A 142 -18.57 21.12 6.53
CA ARG A 142 -19.82 21.85 6.25
C ARG A 142 -19.72 22.74 5.03
#